data_65e6b1514f4610fadb233ba12a6035d5
#
_entry.id   65e6b1514f4610fadb233ba12a6035d5
#
_cell.length_a   1.000
_cell.length_b   1.000
_cell.length_c   1.000
_cell.angle_alpha   90.00
_cell.angle_beta   90.00
_cell.angle_gamma   90.00
#
_symmetry.space_group_name_H-M   'P 1'
#
loop_
_entity.id
_entity.type
_entity.pdbx_description
1 polymer ?
#
loop_
_entity_poly.entity_id
_entity_poly.type
_entity_poly.pdbx_seq_one_letter_code
_entity_poly.pdbx_strand_id
1 'polypeptide(L)'
;YRVGIVGDYVWGDLYADNEKINFMKHRYGHADYYTGDEESFVTLNAWLDGEVPKSNTRPGTTYEEPPNVIIAHLSGLDSVGHRYAVKNSKEYADKLRWLDENFATVFAKVPDTWTVVVTADHGLTDSGQHGSPDLEIREVGAWMWGPNVKENYYYPEQIDQRDLATLPSLLFSLPLPHAVHGKFPLDAFDLTEEKHQELEQWNWNSTVSRNEW
;
A
#
# COMPACT_ATOMS: atom_id res chain seq x y z
N TYR A 1 -0.62 17.35 3.71
CA TYR A 1 -1.15 15.99 3.94
C TYR A 1 -0.76 15.51 5.33
N ARG A 2 -1.59 14.68 5.93
CA ARG A 2 -1.33 14.00 7.20
C ARG A 2 -1.13 12.52 6.88
N VAL A 3 0.11 12.04 6.99
CA VAL A 3 0.50 10.68 6.63
C VAL A 3 0.47 9.79 7.87
N GLY A 4 -0.29 8.71 7.80
CA GLY A 4 -0.31 7.64 8.80
C GLY A 4 0.25 6.35 8.22
N ILE A 5 1.08 5.65 9.00
CA ILE A 5 1.59 4.32 8.67
C ILE A 5 1.22 3.36 9.79
N VAL A 6 0.68 2.20 9.42
CA VAL A 6 0.30 1.16 10.36
C VAL A 6 0.77 -0.20 9.85
N GLY A 7 1.18 -1.08 10.74
CA GLY A 7 1.50 -2.46 10.45
C GLY A 7 2.90 -2.90 10.84
N ASP A 8 3.67 -3.45 9.91
CA ASP A 8 4.96 -4.07 10.17
C ASP A 8 5.98 -3.11 10.80
N TYR A 9 6.83 -3.65 11.68
CA TYR A 9 7.83 -2.89 12.43
C TYR A 9 8.89 -2.23 11.56
N VAL A 10 9.12 -2.74 10.36
CA VAL A 10 10.12 -2.20 9.42
C VAL A 10 9.93 -0.70 9.16
N TRP A 11 8.69 -0.23 9.18
CA TRP A 11 8.39 1.19 9.03
C TRP A 11 8.92 2.03 10.19
N GLY A 12 8.89 1.48 11.41
CA GLY A 12 9.48 2.11 12.57
C GLY A 12 10.99 2.22 12.46
N ASP A 13 11.66 1.16 12.02
CA ASP A 13 13.11 1.14 11.85
C ASP A 13 13.57 2.12 10.75
N LEU A 14 12.80 2.24 9.68
CA LEU A 14 13.15 3.11 8.55
C LEU A 14 12.78 4.58 8.76
N TYR A 15 11.67 4.86 9.45
CA TYR A 15 11.03 6.17 9.37
C TYR A 15 10.57 6.77 10.71
N ALA A 16 10.88 6.17 11.88
CA ALA A 16 10.40 6.67 13.18
C ALA A 16 10.72 8.15 13.41
N ASP A 17 11.88 8.60 12.95
CA ASP A 17 12.34 9.98 13.11
C ASP A 17 11.97 10.90 11.92
N ASN A 18 11.23 10.39 10.92
CA ASN A 18 10.86 11.19 9.75
C ASN A 18 9.77 12.19 10.09
N GLU A 19 10.11 13.47 9.95
CA GLU A 19 9.22 14.60 10.29
C GLU A 19 7.96 14.68 9.43
N LYS A 20 7.88 14.06 8.31
CA LYS A 20 6.74 14.10 7.39
C LYS A 20 5.71 13.01 7.67
N ILE A 21 6.05 12.03 8.51
CA ILE A 21 5.10 11.01 8.95
C ILE A 21 4.46 11.47 10.26
N ASN A 22 3.18 11.70 10.22
CA ASN A 22 2.45 12.31 11.34
C ASN A 22 2.04 11.27 12.38
N PHE A 23 1.67 10.08 11.92
CA PHE A 23 1.19 9.00 12.77
C PHE A 23 1.87 7.70 12.37
N MET A 24 2.37 6.95 13.33
CA MET A 24 2.94 5.64 13.09
C MET A 24 2.50 4.67 14.20
N LYS A 25 1.94 3.55 13.79
CA LYS A 25 1.61 2.44 14.66
C LYS A 25 2.21 1.16 14.07
N HIS A 26 3.27 0.69 14.67
CA HIS A 26 3.94 -0.53 14.28
C HIS A 26 4.09 -1.46 15.47
N ARG A 27 4.32 -2.73 15.21
CA ARG A 27 4.53 -3.74 16.23
C ARG A 27 5.82 -4.50 15.97
N TYR A 28 6.61 -4.63 17.02
CA TYR A 28 7.76 -5.54 17.05
C TYR A 28 7.32 -6.94 17.53
N GLY A 29 7.84 -7.95 16.84
CA GLY A 29 7.69 -9.35 17.22
C GLY A 29 6.56 -10.08 16.48
N HIS A 30 6.85 -11.33 16.16
CA HIS A 30 5.95 -12.26 15.45
C HIS A 30 5.47 -13.36 16.41
N ALA A 31 5.03 -12.98 17.62
CA ALA A 31 4.62 -13.93 18.64
C ALA A 31 3.40 -14.77 18.21
N ASP A 32 2.56 -14.20 17.35
CA ASP A 32 1.47 -14.85 16.67
C ASP A 32 1.22 -14.19 15.30
N TYR A 33 0.45 -14.86 14.46
CA TYR A 33 0.21 -14.45 13.07
C TYR A 33 -1.00 -13.53 12.89
N TYR A 34 -1.67 -13.15 13.96
CA TYR A 34 -2.91 -12.36 13.96
C TYR A 34 -2.80 -11.03 14.65
N THR A 35 -2.21 -10.98 15.84
CA THR A 35 -2.26 -9.80 16.72
C THR A 35 -1.72 -8.52 16.06
N GLY A 36 -0.64 -8.60 15.27
CA GLY A 36 -0.08 -7.43 14.58
C GLY A 36 -1.04 -6.85 13.55
N ASP A 37 -1.65 -7.72 12.74
CA ASP A 37 -2.65 -7.33 11.76
C ASP A 37 -3.94 -6.86 12.42
N GLU A 38 -4.38 -7.51 13.52
CA GLU A 38 -5.56 -7.09 14.28
C GLU A 38 -5.41 -5.67 14.85
N GLU A 39 -4.26 -5.38 15.47
CA GLU A 39 -3.96 -4.01 15.93
C GLU A 39 -3.92 -3.01 14.78
N SER A 40 -3.47 -3.44 13.59
CA SER A 40 -3.47 -2.60 12.40
C SER A 40 -4.89 -2.31 11.93
N PHE A 41 -5.76 -3.30 11.87
CA PHE A 41 -7.18 -3.11 11.50
C PHE A 41 -7.93 -2.27 12.53
N VAL A 42 -7.68 -2.44 13.82
CA VAL A 42 -8.24 -1.59 14.88
C VAL A 42 -7.83 -0.13 14.65
N THR A 43 -6.55 0.10 14.36
CA THR A 43 -6.04 1.45 14.11
C THR A 43 -6.61 2.06 12.83
N LEU A 44 -6.67 1.30 11.73
CA LEU A 44 -7.28 1.74 10.46
C LEU A 44 -8.73 2.15 10.65
N ASN A 45 -9.52 1.31 11.31
CA ASN A 45 -10.92 1.60 11.59
C ASN A 45 -11.07 2.86 12.46
N ALA A 46 -10.24 3.03 13.49
CA ALA A 46 -10.27 4.22 14.33
C ALA A 46 -9.96 5.50 13.55
N TRP A 47 -8.95 5.48 12.67
CA TRP A 47 -8.61 6.61 11.81
C TRP A 47 -9.72 6.95 10.81
N LEU A 48 -10.37 5.95 10.23
CA LEU A 48 -11.50 6.14 9.32
C LEU A 48 -12.76 6.63 10.04
N ASP A 49 -12.93 6.27 11.31
CA ASP A 49 -13.99 6.80 12.18
C ASP A 49 -13.70 8.23 12.70
N GLY A 50 -12.56 8.81 12.31
CA GLY A 50 -12.19 10.18 12.69
C GLY A 50 -11.39 10.30 13.98
N GLU A 51 -10.93 9.20 14.56
CA GLU A 51 -10.13 9.25 15.78
C GLU A 51 -8.71 9.74 15.49
N VAL A 52 -8.24 10.68 16.30
CA VAL A 52 -6.88 11.18 16.25
C VAL A 52 -6.02 10.45 17.28
N PRO A 53 -4.98 9.71 16.87
CA PRO A 53 -4.16 8.96 17.80
C PRO A 53 -3.40 9.89 18.75
N LYS A 54 -3.54 9.68 20.04
CA LYS A 54 -2.83 10.46 21.08
C LYS A 54 -1.40 9.97 21.33
N SER A 55 -1.12 8.70 21.05
CA SER A 55 0.08 8.01 21.54
C SER A 55 1.25 7.95 20.57
N ASN A 56 1.05 8.23 19.28
CA ASN A 56 2.08 8.11 18.25
C ASN A 56 2.32 9.43 17.49
N THR A 57 1.83 10.53 18.03
CA THR A 57 2.20 11.86 17.58
C THR A 57 3.56 12.22 18.20
N ARG A 58 4.36 13.00 17.49
CA ARG A 58 5.62 13.51 18.01
C ARG A 58 5.42 14.29 19.29
N PRO A 59 6.35 14.22 20.23
CA PRO A 59 6.32 15.06 21.41
C PRO A 59 6.18 16.53 21.02
N GLY A 60 5.14 17.19 21.58
CA GLY A 60 4.88 18.60 21.33
C GLY A 60 4.05 18.93 20.08
N THR A 61 3.64 17.92 19.29
CA THR A 61 2.74 18.13 18.13
C THR A 61 1.35 17.60 18.49
N THR A 62 0.34 18.45 18.33
CA THR A 62 -1.06 18.06 18.44
C THR A 62 -1.70 18.14 17.06
N TYR A 63 -2.40 17.09 16.68
CA TYR A 63 -3.23 17.08 15.49
C TYR A 63 -4.70 17.05 15.91
N GLU A 64 -5.52 17.80 15.20
CA GLU A 64 -6.98 17.85 15.45
C GLU A 64 -7.75 16.92 14.53
N GLU A 65 -7.09 16.36 13.52
CA GLU A 65 -7.70 15.53 12.50
C GLU A 65 -6.88 14.25 12.24
N PRO A 66 -7.53 13.15 11.85
CA PRO A 66 -6.87 11.89 11.53
C PRO A 66 -6.01 11.98 10.24
N PRO A 67 -5.22 10.94 9.92
CA PRO A 67 -4.50 10.88 8.65
C PRO A 67 -5.47 10.94 7.46
N ASN A 68 -5.01 11.60 6.38
CA ASN A 68 -5.69 11.62 5.09
C ASN A 68 -4.85 10.98 3.97
N VAL A 69 -3.70 10.43 4.32
CA VAL A 69 -2.91 9.48 3.54
C VAL A 69 -2.54 8.35 4.48
N ILE A 70 -2.92 7.13 4.15
CA ILE A 70 -2.72 5.96 5.00
C ILE A 70 -1.94 4.91 4.22
N ILE A 71 -0.90 4.37 4.84
CA ILE A 71 -0.15 3.20 4.38
C ILE A 71 -0.34 2.11 5.42
N ALA A 72 -0.83 0.94 4.98
CA ALA A 72 -0.99 -0.22 5.84
C ALA A 72 -0.17 -1.39 5.28
N HIS A 73 0.66 -2.01 6.12
CA HIS A 73 1.49 -3.15 5.76
C HIS A 73 1.20 -4.31 6.72
N LEU A 74 0.47 -5.30 6.23
CA LEU A 74 0.02 -6.46 6.99
C LEU A 74 0.94 -7.66 6.67
N SER A 75 1.74 -8.10 7.62
CA SER A 75 2.75 -9.15 7.44
C SER A 75 2.33 -10.54 7.97
N GLY A 76 1.13 -10.64 8.55
CA GLY A 76 0.68 -11.88 9.16
C GLY A 76 0.45 -13.03 8.17
N LEU A 77 0.03 -12.74 6.93
CA LEU A 77 -0.19 -13.77 5.91
C LEU A 77 1.12 -14.41 5.45
N ASP A 78 2.15 -13.59 5.22
CA ASP A 78 3.50 -14.06 4.93
C ASP A 78 4.03 -14.96 6.03
N SER A 79 3.91 -14.53 7.28
CA SER A 79 4.33 -15.31 8.45
C SER A 79 3.61 -16.66 8.58
N VAL A 80 2.31 -16.72 8.26
CA VAL A 80 1.55 -17.99 8.19
C VAL A 80 2.05 -18.85 7.07
N GLY A 81 2.30 -18.28 5.88
CA GLY A 81 2.86 -18.98 4.73
C GLY A 81 4.19 -19.65 5.04
N HIS A 82 5.11 -18.93 5.65
CA HIS A 82 6.41 -19.47 6.07
C HIS A 82 6.31 -20.60 7.08
N ARG A 83 5.31 -20.56 7.96
CA ARG A 83 5.16 -21.56 9.02
C ARG A 83 4.42 -22.82 8.59
N TYR A 84 3.38 -22.66 7.79
CA TYR A 84 2.42 -23.75 7.49
C TYR A 84 2.36 -24.09 6.01
N ALA A 85 3.17 -23.45 5.16
CA ALA A 85 3.07 -23.47 3.70
C ALA A 85 1.76 -22.82 3.18
N VAL A 86 1.66 -22.66 1.87
CA VAL A 86 0.48 -22.11 1.19
C VAL A 86 -0.44 -23.23 0.74
N LYS A 87 0.13 -24.21 0.01
CA LYS A 87 -0.64 -25.28 -0.60
C LYS A 87 -1.24 -26.23 0.43
N ASN A 88 -2.55 -26.44 0.31
CA ASN A 88 -3.32 -27.33 1.18
C ASN A 88 -3.26 -26.97 2.68
N SER A 89 -2.84 -25.77 3.02
CA SER A 89 -2.78 -25.30 4.40
C SER A 89 -4.14 -24.73 4.82
N LYS A 90 -4.69 -25.33 5.86
CA LYS A 90 -5.91 -24.80 6.50
C LYS A 90 -5.63 -23.46 7.16
N GLU A 91 -4.50 -23.34 7.82
CA GLU A 91 -4.06 -22.14 8.55
C GLU A 91 -3.91 -20.95 7.60
N TYR A 92 -3.34 -21.16 6.42
CA TYR A 92 -3.22 -20.13 5.40
C TYR A 92 -4.59 -19.70 4.84
N ALA A 93 -5.44 -20.67 4.54
CA ALA A 93 -6.80 -20.40 4.07
C ALA A 93 -7.67 -19.69 5.13
N ASP A 94 -7.51 -20.04 6.39
CA ASP A 94 -8.20 -19.38 7.50
C ASP A 94 -7.71 -17.93 7.68
N LYS A 95 -6.39 -17.70 7.56
CA LYS A 95 -5.83 -16.34 7.62
C LYS A 95 -6.32 -15.46 6.47
N LEU A 96 -6.40 -16.01 5.24
CA LEU A 96 -6.96 -15.27 4.10
C LEU A 96 -8.42 -14.87 4.33
N ARG A 97 -9.25 -15.77 4.82
CA ARG A 97 -10.65 -15.45 5.13
C ARG A 97 -10.75 -14.37 6.22
N TRP A 98 -9.94 -14.50 7.25
CA TRP A 98 -9.91 -13.53 8.32
C TRP A 98 -9.48 -12.14 7.81
N LEU A 99 -8.49 -12.07 6.91
CA LEU A 99 -8.09 -10.81 6.26
C LEU A 99 -9.22 -10.22 5.44
N ASP A 100 -9.89 -11.04 4.61
CA ASP A 100 -11.02 -10.61 3.77
C ASP A 100 -12.16 -10.01 4.61
N GLU A 101 -12.54 -10.67 5.70
CA GLU A 101 -13.53 -10.18 6.66
C GLU A 101 -13.14 -8.83 7.27
N ASN A 102 -11.88 -8.66 7.65
CA ASN A 102 -11.39 -7.40 8.23
C ASN A 102 -11.27 -6.28 7.17
N PHE A 103 -10.80 -6.59 5.96
CA PHE A 103 -10.80 -5.64 4.86
C PHE A 103 -12.21 -5.16 4.51
N ALA A 104 -13.20 -6.04 4.53
CA ALA A 104 -14.59 -5.64 4.31
C ALA A 104 -15.03 -4.55 5.29
N THR A 105 -14.63 -4.62 6.57
CA THR A 105 -14.97 -3.60 7.56
C THR A 105 -14.26 -2.28 7.32
N VAL A 106 -13.01 -2.32 6.87
CA VAL A 106 -12.22 -1.12 6.54
C VAL A 106 -12.78 -0.45 5.29
N PHE A 107 -12.98 -1.22 4.21
CA PHE A 107 -13.44 -0.68 2.93
C PHE A 107 -14.85 -0.08 3.00
N ALA A 108 -15.71 -0.63 3.86
CA ALA A 108 -17.04 -0.04 4.12
C ALA A 108 -16.99 1.36 4.74
N LYS A 109 -15.86 1.77 5.31
CA LYS A 109 -15.66 3.09 5.95
C LYS A 109 -14.86 4.07 5.11
N VAL A 110 -14.18 3.58 4.05
CA VAL A 110 -13.39 4.46 3.18
C VAL A 110 -14.33 5.46 2.49
N PRO A 111 -14.08 6.76 2.59
CA PRO A 111 -14.90 7.76 1.89
C PRO A 111 -14.80 7.61 0.37
N ASP A 112 -15.89 7.86 -0.35
CA ASP A 112 -15.94 7.82 -1.83
C ASP A 112 -14.97 8.80 -2.50
N THR A 113 -14.46 9.77 -1.74
CA THR A 113 -13.47 10.75 -2.21
C THR A 113 -12.03 10.26 -2.12
N TRP A 114 -11.80 9.06 -1.60
CA TRP A 114 -10.47 8.50 -1.44
C TRP A 114 -10.15 7.52 -2.57
N THR A 115 -8.89 7.49 -2.96
CA THR A 115 -8.35 6.42 -3.82
C THR A 115 -7.71 5.36 -2.95
N VAL A 116 -8.06 4.12 -3.18
CA VAL A 116 -7.50 2.95 -2.49
C VAL A 116 -6.67 2.14 -3.48
N VAL A 117 -5.51 1.71 -3.03
CA VAL A 117 -4.64 0.77 -3.75
C VAL A 117 -4.34 -0.40 -2.83
N VAL A 118 -4.59 -1.61 -3.30
CA VAL A 118 -4.29 -2.85 -2.58
C VAL A 118 -3.34 -3.68 -3.44
N THR A 119 -2.20 -4.05 -2.88
CA THR A 119 -1.22 -4.90 -3.56
C THR A 119 -0.42 -5.69 -2.52
N ALA A 120 0.48 -6.54 -2.98
CA ALA A 120 1.46 -7.20 -2.13
C ALA A 120 2.89 -6.82 -2.58
N ASP A 121 3.85 -6.94 -1.69
CA ASP A 121 5.28 -6.74 -1.94
C ASP A 121 5.87 -7.90 -2.76
N HIS A 122 5.41 -9.13 -2.53
CA HIS A 122 5.76 -10.34 -3.28
C HIS A 122 4.68 -11.42 -3.11
N GLY A 123 4.79 -12.48 -3.89
CA GLY A 123 4.02 -13.71 -3.71
C GLY A 123 4.78 -14.75 -2.89
N LEU A 124 4.19 -15.92 -2.74
CA LEU A 124 4.76 -17.07 -2.03
C LEU A 124 4.66 -18.33 -2.89
N THR A 125 5.66 -19.19 -2.80
CA THR A 125 5.59 -20.54 -3.38
C THR A 125 4.57 -21.40 -2.64
N ASP A 126 4.19 -22.53 -3.23
CA ASP A 126 3.38 -23.56 -2.57
C ASP A 126 3.91 -23.97 -1.18
N SER A 127 5.24 -23.93 -0.99
CA SER A 127 5.92 -24.26 0.27
C SER A 127 6.04 -23.08 1.23
N GLY A 128 5.53 -21.89 0.88
CA GLY A 128 5.55 -20.71 1.71
C GLY A 128 6.92 -20.01 1.75
N GLN A 129 7.68 -20.06 0.65
CA GLN A 129 8.97 -19.39 0.54
C GLN A 129 8.90 -18.25 -0.49
N HIS A 130 9.79 -17.29 -0.37
CA HIS A 130 9.99 -16.21 -1.35
C HIS A 130 11.50 -15.91 -1.55
N GLY A 131 11.82 -14.94 -2.41
CA GLY A 131 13.20 -14.53 -2.68
C GLY A 131 13.83 -15.24 -3.89
N SER A 132 13.12 -16.14 -4.58
CA SER A 132 13.55 -16.71 -5.85
C SER A 132 13.02 -15.92 -7.05
N PRO A 133 13.55 -16.15 -8.28
CA PRO A 133 13.06 -15.49 -9.49
C PRO A 133 11.75 -16.09 -10.05
N ASP A 134 11.11 -17.02 -9.37
CA ASP A 134 9.90 -17.68 -9.83
C ASP A 134 8.73 -16.70 -10.00
N LEU A 135 7.93 -16.90 -11.05
CA LEU A 135 6.83 -15.98 -11.39
C LEU A 135 5.80 -15.86 -10.26
N GLU A 136 5.49 -16.95 -9.60
CA GLU A 136 4.53 -16.97 -8.47
C GLU A 136 4.96 -16.11 -7.27
N ILE A 137 6.25 -15.73 -7.21
CA ILE A 137 6.78 -14.82 -6.20
C ILE A 137 6.81 -13.39 -6.72
N ARG A 138 7.16 -13.20 -8.00
CA ARG A 138 7.37 -11.88 -8.58
C ARG A 138 6.10 -11.21 -9.06
N GLU A 139 5.08 -12.00 -9.37
CA GLU A 139 3.79 -11.52 -9.87
C GLU A 139 2.76 -11.51 -8.75
N VAL A 140 2.22 -10.34 -8.48
CA VAL A 140 1.20 -10.13 -7.46
C VAL A 140 0.01 -9.38 -8.06
N GLY A 141 -1.17 -9.59 -7.50
CA GLY A 141 -2.33 -8.81 -7.87
C GLY A 141 -2.23 -7.38 -7.35
N ALA A 142 -2.79 -6.44 -8.12
CA ALA A 142 -3.00 -5.08 -7.68
C ALA A 142 -4.44 -4.66 -8.02
N TRP A 143 -5.12 -4.03 -7.07
CA TRP A 143 -6.46 -3.51 -7.22
C TRP A 143 -6.47 -2.05 -6.82
N MET A 144 -7.20 -1.26 -7.59
CA MET A 144 -7.33 0.17 -7.31
C MET A 144 -8.76 0.62 -7.60
N TRP A 145 -9.28 1.49 -6.76
CA TRP A 145 -10.56 2.15 -6.99
C TRP A 145 -10.58 3.54 -6.33
N GLY A 146 -11.55 4.35 -6.70
CA GLY A 146 -11.74 5.71 -6.19
C GLY A 146 -11.92 6.74 -7.31
N PRO A 147 -11.90 8.02 -6.98
CA PRO A 147 -12.09 9.09 -7.95
C PRO A 147 -11.12 9.01 -9.14
N ASN A 148 -11.69 9.14 -10.34
CA ASN A 148 -10.96 9.08 -11.62
C ASN A 148 -10.25 7.75 -11.90
N VAL A 149 -10.46 6.70 -11.13
CA VAL A 149 -10.03 5.35 -11.47
C VAL A 149 -11.10 4.69 -12.34
N LYS A 150 -10.70 4.09 -13.46
CA LYS A 150 -11.64 3.41 -14.35
C LYS A 150 -12.30 2.22 -13.67
N GLU A 151 -13.63 2.18 -13.71
CA GLU A 151 -14.40 1.06 -13.18
C GLU A 151 -14.37 -0.15 -14.13
N ASN A 152 -14.35 -1.34 -13.57
CA ASN A 152 -14.36 -2.61 -14.31
C ASN A 152 -13.27 -2.69 -15.40
N TYR A 153 -12.16 -2.02 -15.17
CA TYR A 153 -11.03 -1.99 -16.08
C TYR A 153 -9.98 -3.02 -15.66
N TYR A 154 -9.57 -3.86 -16.60
CA TYR A 154 -8.44 -4.75 -16.44
C TYR A 154 -7.24 -4.17 -17.20
N TYR A 155 -6.18 -3.87 -16.49
CA TYR A 155 -4.96 -3.35 -17.12
C TYR A 155 -4.34 -4.45 -18.00
N PRO A 156 -4.15 -4.22 -19.31
CA PRO A 156 -3.83 -5.29 -20.24
C PRO A 156 -2.39 -5.79 -20.16
N GLU A 157 -1.53 -5.01 -19.53
CA GLU A 157 -0.11 -5.29 -19.42
C GLU A 157 0.30 -5.48 -17.95
N GLN A 158 1.41 -6.18 -17.72
CA GLN A 158 2.06 -6.16 -16.42
C GLN A 158 2.64 -4.76 -16.18
N ILE A 159 2.36 -4.21 -15.00
CA ILE A 159 3.03 -3.01 -14.51
C ILE A 159 4.19 -3.42 -13.59
N ASP A 160 5.25 -2.63 -13.59
CA ASP A 160 6.32 -2.78 -12.62
C ASP A 160 5.84 -2.26 -11.26
N GLN A 161 6.19 -2.94 -10.18
CA GLN A 161 5.85 -2.50 -8.81
C GLN A 161 6.32 -1.06 -8.53
N ARG A 162 7.42 -0.63 -9.19
CA ARG A 162 7.93 0.75 -9.15
C ARG A 162 6.97 1.77 -9.77
N ASP A 163 6.06 1.33 -10.65
CA ASP A 163 5.04 2.20 -11.25
C ASP A 163 4.03 2.66 -10.18
N LEU A 164 3.73 1.82 -9.21
CA LEU A 164 2.89 2.18 -8.07
C LEU A 164 3.50 3.30 -7.22
N ALA A 165 4.83 3.41 -7.17
CA ALA A 165 5.53 4.49 -6.47
C ALA A 165 5.29 5.88 -7.09
N THR A 166 4.78 5.94 -8.33
CA THR A 166 4.43 7.21 -8.99
C THR A 166 3.04 7.71 -8.58
N LEU A 167 2.17 6.83 -8.09
CA LEU A 167 0.78 7.15 -7.78
C LEU A 167 0.62 8.32 -6.78
N PRO A 168 1.39 8.43 -5.69
CA PRO A 168 1.28 9.60 -4.81
C PRO A 168 1.52 10.93 -5.54
N SER A 169 2.46 10.96 -6.49
CA SER A 169 2.73 12.16 -7.28
C SER A 169 1.56 12.51 -8.20
N LEU A 170 0.95 11.50 -8.84
CA LEU A 170 -0.23 11.69 -9.67
C LEU A 170 -1.44 12.15 -8.84
N LEU A 171 -1.77 11.40 -7.78
CA LEU A 171 -2.97 11.63 -6.98
C LEU A 171 -2.94 12.96 -6.21
N PHE A 172 -1.75 13.39 -5.78
CA PHE A 172 -1.59 14.58 -4.94
C PHE A 172 -0.99 15.77 -5.69
N SER A 173 -0.79 15.66 -7.00
CA SER A 173 -0.13 16.68 -7.83
C SER A 173 1.24 17.09 -7.27
N LEU A 174 2.01 16.12 -6.81
CA LEU A 174 3.36 16.32 -6.29
C LEU A 174 4.39 16.06 -7.40
N PRO A 175 5.55 16.73 -7.34
CA PRO A 175 6.65 16.40 -8.23
C PRO A 175 7.11 14.96 -7.96
N LEU A 176 7.48 14.22 -9.04
CA LEU A 176 8.09 12.92 -8.87
C LEU A 176 9.45 13.03 -8.19
N PRO A 177 9.75 12.16 -7.23
CA PRO A 177 11.09 12.06 -6.67
C PRO A 177 12.12 11.71 -7.76
N HIS A 178 13.27 12.32 -7.72
CA HIS A 178 14.34 12.13 -8.73
C HIS A 178 14.77 10.66 -8.92
N ALA A 179 14.71 9.87 -7.86
CA ALA A 179 15.11 8.46 -7.87
C ALA A 179 13.98 7.48 -8.24
N VAL A 180 12.77 7.96 -8.59
CA VAL A 180 11.67 7.07 -9.00
C VAL A 180 11.91 6.58 -10.42
N HIS A 181 11.89 5.27 -10.60
CA HIS A 181 12.09 4.60 -11.90
C HIS A 181 10.79 4.14 -12.55
N GLY A 182 9.65 4.27 -11.87
CA GLY A 182 8.34 3.88 -12.38
C GLY A 182 7.77 4.86 -13.41
N LYS A 183 6.73 4.42 -14.10
CA LYS A 183 5.89 5.22 -15.00
C LYS A 183 4.50 5.36 -14.40
N PHE A 184 3.81 6.43 -14.72
CA PHE A 184 2.40 6.54 -14.37
C PHE A 184 1.57 5.52 -15.15
N PRO A 185 0.74 4.70 -14.50
CA PRO A 185 -0.19 3.78 -15.17
C PRO A 185 -1.44 4.54 -15.65
N LEU A 186 -1.26 5.41 -16.65
CA LEU A 186 -2.26 6.39 -17.09
C LEU A 186 -3.56 5.77 -17.56
N ASP A 187 -3.47 4.62 -18.22
CA ASP A 187 -4.65 3.93 -18.77
C ASP A 187 -5.61 3.40 -17.70
N ALA A 188 -5.18 3.36 -16.44
CA ALA A 188 -6.04 3.00 -15.32
C ALA A 188 -6.94 4.15 -14.85
N PHE A 189 -6.76 5.37 -15.39
CA PHE A 189 -7.47 6.56 -14.93
C PHE A 189 -8.33 7.19 -16.02
N ASP A 190 -9.44 7.78 -15.61
CA ASP A 190 -10.28 8.66 -16.42
C ASP A 190 -9.70 10.08 -16.39
N LEU A 191 -8.74 10.33 -17.28
CA LEU A 191 -8.07 11.62 -17.42
C LEU A 191 -8.66 12.39 -18.61
N THR A 192 -8.62 13.73 -18.55
CA THR A 192 -8.84 14.54 -19.74
C THR A 192 -7.72 14.28 -20.73
N GLU A 193 -8.01 14.44 -22.04
CA GLU A 193 -7.01 14.26 -23.10
C GLU A 193 -5.77 15.13 -22.89
N GLU A 194 -5.97 16.38 -22.47
CA GLU A 194 -4.88 17.30 -22.15
C GLU A 194 -3.98 16.78 -21.02
N LYS A 195 -4.61 16.28 -19.93
CA LYS A 195 -3.87 15.75 -18.80
C LYS A 195 -3.16 14.43 -19.13
N HIS A 196 -3.79 13.60 -19.92
CA HIS A 196 -3.18 12.35 -20.40
C HIS A 196 -1.91 12.66 -21.21
N GLN A 197 -1.97 13.57 -22.19
CA GLN A 197 -0.83 13.97 -23.01
C GLN A 197 0.30 14.60 -22.19
N GLU A 198 -0.03 15.46 -21.20
CA GLU A 198 0.96 16.04 -20.29
C GLU A 198 1.74 14.93 -19.54
N LEU A 199 1.02 13.96 -18.99
CA LEU A 199 1.61 12.88 -18.19
C LEU A 199 2.33 11.83 -19.06
N GLU A 200 1.88 11.57 -20.29
CA GLU A 200 2.61 10.77 -21.27
C GLU A 200 3.97 11.41 -21.62
N GLN A 201 3.97 12.70 -21.88
CA GLN A 201 5.21 13.44 -22.13
C GLN A 201 6.15 13.37 -20.92
N TRP A 202 5.57 13.35 -19.75
CA TRP A 202 6.30 13.21 -18.49
C TRP A 202 6.92 11.81 -18.35
N ASN A 203 6.16 10.74 -18.63
CA ASN A 203 6.65 9.36 -18.66
C ASN A 203 7.80 9.21 -19.67
N TRP A 204 7.66 9.82 -20.85
CA TRP A 204 8.69 9.83 -21.88
C TRP A 204 9.96 10.52 -21.41
N ASN A 205 9.86 11.76 -20.95
CA ASN A 205 11.00 12.56 -20.51
C ASN A 205 11.75 11.88 -19.36
N SER A 206 11.04 11.30 -18.41
CA SER A 206 11.64 10.60 -17.29
C SER A 206 12.34 9.30 -17.72
N THR A 207 11.89 8.65 -18.78
CA THR A 207 12.53 7.46 -19.35
C THR A 207 13.80 7.82 -20.12
N VAL A 208 13.78 8.89 -20.92
CA VAL A 208 14.93 9.37 -21.70
C VAL A 208 16.06 9.83 -20.78
N SER A 209 15.74 10.70 -19.82
CA SER A 209 16.75 11.24 -18.89
C SER A 209 17.45 10.17 -18.05
N ARG A 210 16.81 9.01 -17.85
CA ARG A 210 17.41 7.88 -17.11
C ARG A 210 18.33 7.00 -17.96
N ASN A 211 18.17 7.00 -19.27
CA ASN A 211 19.02 6.24 -20.20
C ASN A 211 20.30 7.00 -20.60
N GLU A 212 20.45 8.22 -20.14
CA GLU A 212 21.62 9.08 -20.43
C GLU A 212 22.68 9.06 -19.31
N TRP A 213 22.51 8.17 -18.28
CA TRP A 213 23.47 7.97 -17.17
C TRP A 213 24.11 6.58 -17.26
#